data_ecaed16500a48068c239b49d00034897
#
_entry.id   ecaed16500a48068c239b49d00034897
#
_cell.length_a   1.000
_cell.length_b   1.000
_cell.length_c   1.000
_cell.angle_alpha   90.00
_cell.angle_beta   90.00
_cell.angle_gamma   90.00
#
_symmetry.space_group_name_H-M   'P 1'
#
loop_
_entity.id
_entity.type
_entity.pdbx_description
1 polymer ?
#
loop_
_entity_poly.entity_id
_entity_poly.type
_entity_poly.pdbx_seq_one_letter_code
_entity_poly.pdbx_strand_id
1 'polypeptide(L)'
;MNIHEHQAKQLLKKFGAIVPNGEACFTVQEVLEKAKKLNLKKYVLKAQIHAGGRGKAGGVKILDNLSDLEKAAKDLLGKKLITHQTGPSGKEVKRLYLEEPSNIKKEFYLSCLIDRASSKIAFISSDQGGMDIEEVAKSDPNKINTVKISFKENIEDEDCKKIIRNFNLDDNANLKCIKIIKSIYKTFVSTDASLIEINPLILTKENNIVCLDAKISFDDNAIFKHPELLELRDLNEEDPTEIEASKHDLAYIKLDGSIGCMVNGAGLAMATMDIIKLHGQEPANFLDVGGGASKEKVAAAFKIILSDKNVKGILINIFGGIMRCDVLAQGIVEAAKETKINIPLVVRLAGTNSKEGKKILDESGLKIISASDLGDAAKKIVKQVE
;
A
#
# COMPACT_ATOMS: atom_id res chain seq x y z
N MET A 1 -5.23 2.04 -3.37
CA MET A 1 -6.12 1.87 -2.19
C MET A 1 -6.16 0.40 -1.78
N ASN A 2 -6.01 0.08 -0.48
CA ASN A 2 -6.14 -1.28 0.07
C ASN A 2 -7.47 -1.43 0.81
N ILE A 3 -7.95 -2.68 0.94
CA ILE A 3 -9.13 -3.00 1.74
C ILE A 3 -8.81 -4.15 2.72
N HIS A 4 -9.63 -4.27 3.77
CA HIS A 4 -9.47 -5.35 4.76
C HIS A 4 -9.82 -6.73 4.19
N GLU A 5 -9.28 -7.78 4.79
CA GLU A 5 -9.52 -9.18 4.39
C GLU A 5 -11.02 -9.52 4.28
N HIS A 6 -11.81 -9.12 5.28
CA HIS A 6 -13.25 -9.41 5.25
C HIS A 6 -13.97 -8.75 4.06
N GLN A 7 -13.56 -7.52 3.68
CA GLN A 7 -14.08 -6.81 2.52
C GLN A 7 -13.62 -7.47 1.22
N ALA A 8 -12.34 -7.87 1.15
CA ALA A 8 -11.78 -8.60 0.02
C ALA A 8 -12.52 -9.92 -0.23
N LYS A 9 -12.80 -10.69 0.83
CA LYS A 9 -13.58 -11.93 0.75
C LYS A 9 -15.02 -11.69 0.29
N GLN A 10 -15.69 -10.64 0.79
CA GLN A 10 -17.03 -10.26 0.34
C GLN A 10 -17.05 -9.93 -1.15
N LEU A 11 -16.05 -9.17 -1.61
CA LEU A 11 -15.91 -8.82 -3.03
C LEU A 11 -15.67 -10.06 -3.88
N LEU A 12 -14.74 -10.92 -3.51
CA LEU A 12 -14.47 -12.19 -4.20
C LEU A 12 -15.72 -13.09 -4.28
N LYS A 13 -16.47 -13.18 -3.17
CA LYS A 13 -17.74 -13.94 -3.11
C LYS A 13 -18.78 -13.39 -4.08
N LYS A 14 -18.89 -12.06 -4.22
CA LYS A 14 -19.78 -11.40 -5.20
C LYS A 14 -19.47 -11.82 -6.63
N PHE A 15 -18.20 -12.10 -6.95
CA PHE A 15 -17.77 -12.57 -8.27
C PHE A 15 -17.69 -14.10 -8.39
N GLY A 16 -18.15 -14.85 -7.38
CA GLY A 16 -18.32 -16.30 -7.43
C GLY A 16 -17.18 -17.13 -6.84
N ALA A 17 -16.19 -16.50 -6.18
CA ALA A 17 -15.18 -17.26 -5.44
C ALA A 17 -15.77 -17.84 -4.14
N ILE A 18 -15.26 -19.00 -3.74
CA ILE A 18 -15.64 -19.64 -2.47
C ILE A 18 -14.74 -19.11 -1.36
N VAL A 19 -15.34 -18.58 -0.32
CA VAL A 19 -14.68 -18.09 0.90
C VAL A 19 -15.36 -18.69 2.13
N PRO A 20 -14.71 -18.82 3.30
CA PRO A 20 -15.37 -19.23 4.53
C PRO A 20 -16.47 -18.22 4.93
N ASN A 21 -17.53 -18.69 5.58
CA ASN A 21 -18.53 -17.80 6.15
C ASN A 21 -17.94 -17.04 7.33
N GLY A 22 -18.16 -15.75 7.36
CA GLY A 22 -17.60 -14.91 8.42
C GLY A 22 -18.24 -13.53 8.45
N GLU A 23 -18.04 -12.85 9.59
CA GLU A 23 -18.60 -11.54 9.90
C GLU A 23 -17.55 -10.62 10.49
N ALA A 24 -17.50 -9.38 10.02
CA ALA A 24 -16.68 -8.33 10.64
C ALA A 24 -17.31 -7.87 11.95
N CYS A 25 -16.49 -7.63 12.98
CA CYS A 25 -16.92 -7.20 14.31
C CYS A 25 -16.07 -6.02 14.78
N PHE A 26 -16.71 -5.01 15.36
CA PHE A 26 -16.06 -3.79 15.85
C PHE A 26 -16.02 -3.71 17.38
N THR A 27 -16.80 -4.56 18.06
CA THR A 27 -16.86 -4.65 19.50
C THR A 27 -16.84 -6.11 19.96
N VAL A 28 -16.45 -6.35 21.21
CA VAL A 28 -16.51 -7.69 21.82
C VAL A 28 -17.93 -8.22 21.84
N GLN A 29 -18.91 -7.36 22.08
CA GLN A 29 -20.30 -7.74 22.10
C GLN A 29 -20.77 -8.23 20.72
N GLU A 30 -20.41 -7.53 19.64
CA GLU A 30 -20.71 -7.98 18.28
C GLU A 30 -20.09 -9.35 17.96
N VAL A 31 -18.86 -9.61 18.44
CA VAL A 31 -18.22 -10.92 18.27
C VAL A 31 -19.09 -12.03 18.90
N LEU A 32 -19.58 -11.83 20.10
CA LEU A 32 -20.40 -12.84 20.80
C LEU A 32 -21.79 -13.00 20.17
N GLU A 33 -22.43 -11.93 19.75
CA GLU A 33 -23.74 -11.97 19.09
C GLU A 33 -23.65 -12.71 17.74
N LYS A 34 -22.63 -12.37 16.92
CA LYS A 34 -22.41 -13.01 15.62
C LYS A 34 -21.95 -14.47 15.76
N ALA A 35 -21.16 -14.79 16.78
CA ALA A 35 -20.79 -16.16 17.09
C ALA A 35 -22.01 -17.04 17.41
N LYS A 36 -22.94 -16.53 18.21
CA LYS A 36 -24.21 -17.23 18.49
C LYS A 36 -25.06 -17.42 17.24
N LYS A 37 -25.11 -16.41 16.35
CA LYS A 37 -25.84 -16.48 15.09
C LYS A 37 -25.23 -17.51 14.14
N LEU A 38 -23.89 -17.57 14.05
CA LEU A 38 -23.18 -18.55 13.21
C LEU A 38 -23.30 -19.97 13.74
N ASN A 39 -23.57 -20.14 15.05
CA ASN A 39 -23.77 -21.43 15.73
C ASN A 39 -22.69 -22.48 15.42
N LEU A 40 -21.43 -22.07 15.44
CA LEU A 40 -20.27 -22.89 15.10
C LEU A 40 -19.77 -23.67 16.36
N LYS A 41 -19.14 -24.81 16.13
CA LYS A 41 -18.46 -25.58 17.19
C LYS A 41 -17.09 -25.02 17.55
N LYS A 42 -16.44 -24.38 16.57
CA LYS A 42 -15.14 -23.73 16.68
C LYS A 42 -15.17 -22.43 15.92
N TYR A 43 -14.33 -21.48 16.31
CA TYR A 43 -14.27 -20.14 15.76
C TYR A 43 -12.84 -19.81 15.32
N VAL A 44 -12.70 -19.07 14.22
CA VAL A 44 -11.45 -18.42 13.85
C VAL A 44 -11.65 -16.92 14.01
N LEU A 45 -10.83 -16.30 14.87
CA LEU A 45 -10.87 -14.86 15.12
C LEU A 45 -9.60 -14.23 14.56
N LYS A 46 -9.76 -13.29 13.64
CA LYS A 46 -8.65 -12.65 12.91
C LYS A 46 -8.65 -11.14 13.14
N ALA A 47 -7.53 -10.59 13.60
CA ALA A 47 -7.31 -9.14 13.60
C ALA A 47 -7.32 -8.60 12.16
N GLN A 48 -7.96 -7.46 11.94
CA GLN A 48 -8.05 -6.81 10.64
C GLN A 48 -7.17 -5.57 10.63
N ILE A 49 -6.02 -5.67 10.01
CA ILE A 49 -5.08 -4.59 9.70
C ILE A 49 -4.57 -4.76 8.27
N HIS A 50 -4.14 -3.67 7.63
CA HIS A 50 -3.57 -3.72 6.27
C HIS A 50 -2.11 -4.20 6.28
N ALA A 51 -1.85 -5.35 6.91
CA ALA A 51 -0.52 -5.95 6.95
C ALA A 51 -0.60 -7.48 6.93
N GLY A 52 0.36 -8.09 6.27
CA GLY A 52 0.58 -9.54 6.29
C GLY A 52 1.28 -10.01 7.58
N GLY A 53 1.41 -11.34 7.73
CA GLY A 53 2.09 -11.93 8.90
C GLY A 53 1.29 -11.90 10.19
N ARG A 54 -0.01 -11.58 10.15
CA ARG A 54 -0.89 -11.50 11.32
C ARG A 54 -0.92 -12.79 12.15
N GLY A 55 -0.89 -13.96 11.48
CA GLY A 55 -0.85 -15.25 12.16
C GLY A 55 0.38 -15.42 13.06
N LYS A 56 1.58 -15.14 12.53
CA LYS A 56 2.85 -15.17 13.26
C LYS A 56 2.88 -14.17 14.42
N ALA A 57 2.21 -13.03 14.26
CA ALA A 57 2.10 -11.99 15.29
C ALA A 57 1.01 -12.25 16.34
N GLY A 58 0.32 -13.40 16.31
CA GLY A 58 -0.76 -13.76 17.24
C GLY A 58 -2.10 -13.06 16.96
N GLY A 59 -2.26 -12.46 15.79
CA GLY A 59 -3.49 -11.81 15.32
C GLY A 59 -4.54 -12.78 14.75
N VAL A 60 -4.26 -14.09 14.69
CA VAL A 60 -5.20 -15.13 14.26
C VAL A 60 -5.27 -16.17 15.36
N LYS A 61 -6.49 -16.49 15.82
CA LYS A 61 -6.72 -17.45 16.90
C LYS A 61 -7.84 -18.42 16.53
N ILE A 62 -7.63 -19.70 16.80
CA ILE A 62 -8.64 -20.77 16.67
C ILE A 62 -9.13 -21.08 18.09
N LEU A 63 -10.44 -21.06 18.28
CA LEU A 63 -11.08 -21.07 19.60
C LEU A 63 -12.21 -22.10 19.61
N ASP A 64 -12.32 -22.85 20.71
CA ASP A 64 -13.25 -23.98 20.82
C ASP A 64 -14.58 -23.62 21.51
N ASN A 65 -14.66 -22.45 22.16
CA ASN A 65 -15.86 -22.05 22.90
C ASN A 65 -16.00 -20.52 22.98
N LEU A 66 -17.18 -20.05 23.42
CA LEU A 66 -17.51 -18.64 23.51
C LEU A 66 -16.71 -17.89 24.59
N SER A 67 -16.33 -18.53 25.68
CA SER A 67 -15.54 -17.89 26.75
C SER A 67 -14.14 -17.54 26.26
N ASP A 68 -13.48 -18.47 25.59
CA ASP A 68 -12.17 -18.22 24.99
C ASP A 68 -12.25 -17.18 23.85
N LEU A 69 -13.36 -17.20 23.08
CA LEU A 69 -13.61 -16.23 22.04
C LEU A 69 -13.75 -14.81 22.61
N GLU A 70 -14.50 -14.64 23.71
CA GLU A 70 -14.65 -13.35 24.39
C GLU A 70 -13.29 -12.82 24.90
N LYS A 71 -12.52 -13.68 25.56
CA LYS A 71 -11.18 -13.33 26.04
C LYS A 71 -10.27 -12.92 24.90
N ALA A 72 -10.23 -13.71 23.83
CA ALA A 72 -9.42 -13.41 22.66
C ALA A 72 -9.83 -12.10 21.98
N ALA A 73 -11.12 -11.79 21.91
CA ALA A 73 -11.61 -10.53 21.35
C ALA A 73 -11.18 -9.33 22.20
N LYS A 74 -11.29 -9.43 23.54
CA LYS A 74 -10.78 -8.41 24.49
C LYS A 74 -9.27 -8.20 24.36
N ASP A 75 -8.51 -9.28 24.17
CA ASP A 75 -7.06 -9.23 24.04
C ASP A 75 -6.58 -8.64 22.71
N LEU A 76 -7.38 -8.74 21.64
CA LEU A 76 -7.00 -8.29 20.31
C LEU A 76 -7.48 -6.87 20.00
N LEU A 77 -8.71 -6.50 20.35
CA LEU A 77 -9.25 -5.16 20.08
C LEU A 77 -8.46 -4.09 20.87
N GLY A 78 -8.06 -3.04 20.16
CA GLY A 78 -7.22 -1.96 20.69
C GLY A 78 -5.74 -2.32 20.87
N LYS A 79 -5.34 -3.59 20.66
CA LYS A 79 -3.93 -3.99 20.70
C LYS A 79 -3.18 -3.51 19.48
N LYS A 80 -1.94 -3.09 19.67
CA LYS A 80 -1.00 -2.87 18.57
C LYS A 80 -0.39 -4.20 18.12
N LEU A 81 -0.68 -4.60 16.90
CA LEU A 81 -0.12 -5.80 16.30
C LEU A 81 1.15 -5.44 15.51
N ILE A 82 2.27 -6.07 15.90
CA ILE A 82 3.58 -5.86 15.26
C ILE A 82 3.83 -7.03 14.32
N THR A 83 3.98 -6.75 13.04
CA THR A 83 4.37 -7.70 12.00
C THR A 83 5.61 -7.19 11.28
N HIS A 84 6.22 -8.01 10.42
CA HIS A 84 7.35 -7.56 9.59
C HIS A 84 6.97 -6.40 8.64
N GLN A 85 5.68 -6.24 8.31
CA GLN A 85 5.18 -5.17 7.43
C GLN A 85 4.78 -3.89 8.17
N THR A 86 4.38 -3.98 9.45
CA THR A 86 3.98 -2.80 10.24
C THR A 86 5.15 -2.05 10.86
N GLY A 87 6.35 -2.64 10.85
CA GLY A 87 7.48 -2.13 11.60
C GLY A 87 7.27 -2.17 13.13
N PRO A 88 8.21 -1.62 13.91
CA PRO A 88 8.19 -1.71 15.38
C PRO A 88 7.05 -0.91 16.04
N SER A 89 6.50 0.09 15.36
CA SER A 89 5.37 0.88 15.85
C SER A 89 4.06 0.10 15.91
N GLY A 90 3.93 -0.95 15.11
CA GLY A 90 2.73 -1.76 14.97
C GLY A 90 1.52 -1.01 14.42
N LYS A 91 0.43 -1.74 14.16
CA LYS A 91 -0.89 -1.17 13.80
C LYS A 91 -1.92 -1.56 14.85
N GLU A 92 -2.76 -0.62 15.24
CA GLU A 92 -3.85 -0.85 16.21
C GLU A 92 -4.97 -1.67 15.56
N VAL A 93 -5.41 -2.72 16.23
CA VAL A 93 -6.52 -3.58 15.80
C VAL A 93 -7.84 -2.92 16.16
N LYS A 94 -8.50 -2.29 15.20
CA LYS A 94 -9.79 -1.59 15.39
C LYS A 94 -11.01 -2.44 15.02
N ARG A 95 -10.79 -3.58 14.38
CA ARG A 95 -11.83 -4.54 13.99
C ARG A 95 -11.31 -5.96 13.97
N LEU A 96 -12.21 -6.90 14.14
CA LEU A 96 -11.97 -8.34 14.09
C LEU A 96 -12.82 -8.95 12.98
N TYR A 97 -12.37 -10.08 12.46
CA TYR A 97 -13.14 -10.92 11.56
C TYR A 97 -13.33 -12.28 12.19
N LEU A 98 -14.59 -12.64 12.44
CA LEU A 98 -15.00 -13.93 12.98
C LEU A 98 -15.44 -14.81 11.83
N GLU A 99 -14.82 -15.98 11.66
CA GLU A 99 -15.17 -16.90 10.58
C GLU A 99 -15.21 -18.36 11.02
N GLU A 100 -15.86 -19.19 10.21
CA GLU A 100 -15.84 -20.64 10.39
C GLU A 100 -14.47 -21.22 10.09
N PRO A 101 -14.02 -22.25 10.85
CA PRO A 101 -12.78 -22.95 10.54
C PRO A 101 -12.90 -23.78 9.28
N SER A 102 -11.81 -23.91 8.53
CA SER A 102 -11.70 -24.76 7.35
C SER A 102 -10.86 -25.99 7.65
N ASN A 103 -11.29 -27.16 7.15
CA ASN A 103 -10.55 -28.43 7.25
C ASN A 103 -9.46 -28.50 6.18
N ILE A 104 -8.31 -27.89 6.45
CA ILE A 104 -7.22 -27.75 5.48
C ILE A 104 -6.58 -29.11 5.20
N LYS A 105 -6.44 -29.45 3.91
CA LYS A 105 -5.67 -30.60 3.40
C LYS A 105 -4.35 -30.14 2.80
N LYS A 106 -4.37 -29.02 2.02
CA LYS A 106 -3.19 -28.44 1.40
C LYS A 106 -3.38 -26.92 1.24
N GLU A 107 -2.29 -26.20 1.33
CA GLU A 107 -2.24 -24.75 1.17
C GLU A 107 -1.46 -24.39 -0.09
N PHE A 108 -1.91 -23.38 -0.82
CA PHE A 108 -1.31 -22.84 -2.03
C PHE A 108 -1.22 -21.33 -1.94
N TYR A 109 -0.29 -20.77 -2.69
CA TYR A 109 -0.23 -19.35 -2.98
C TYR A 109 -0.82 -19.06 -4.36
N LEU A 110 -1.61 -18.01 -4.48
CA LEU A 110 -2.12 -17.52 -5.76
C LEU A 110 -2.23 -15.99 -5.72
N SER A 111 -1.64 -15.31 -6.70
CA SER A 111 -1.87 -13.87 -6.89
C SER A 111 -2.14 -13.52 -8.35
N CYS A 112 -2.84 -12.41 -8.55
CA CYS A 112 -3.12 -11.79 -9.83
C CYS A 112 -2.70 -10.32 -9.76
N LEU A 113 -1.86 -9.85 -10.68
CA LEU A 113 -1.30 -8.50 -10.67
C LEU A 113 -0.96 -8.01 -12.09
N ILE A 114 -0.63 -6.73 -12.22
CA ILE A 114 -0.14 -6.15 -13.49
C ILE A 114 1.37 -6.35 -13.59
N ASP A 115 1.83 -7.08 -14.61
CA ASP A 115 3.24 -7.10 -15.02
C ASP A 115 3.53 -5.91 -15.93
N ARG A 116 4.09 -4.86 -15.35
CA ARG A 116 4.37 -3.59 -16.07
C ARG A 116 5.39 -3.76 -17.18
N ALA A 117 6.36 -4.67 -17.03
CA ALA A 117 7.41 -4.89 -18.03
C ALA A 117 6.84 -5.44 -19.35
N SER A 118 5.82 -6.30 -19.28
CA SER A 118 5.19 -6.87 -20.50
C SER A 118 3.80 -6.30 -20.79
N SER A 119 3.28 -5.37 -19.96
CA SER A 119 1.92 -4.82 -20.06
C SER A 119 0.85 -5.92 -20.10
N LYS A 120 1.01 -6.94 -19.26
CA LYS A 120 0.11 -8.10 -19.17
C LYS A 120 -0.40 -8.29 -17.76
N ILE A 121 -1.49 -9.01 -17.61
CA ILE A 121 -1.94 -9.55 -16.34
C ILE A 121 -1.08 -10.79 -16.03
N ALA A 122 -0.47 -10.84 -14.86
CA ALA A 122 0.31 -11.98 -14.42
C ALA A 122 -0.39 -12.69 -13.27
N PHE A 123 -0.45 -14.02 -13.35
CA PHE A 123 -0.74 -14.87 -12.22
C PHE A 123 0.56 -15.48 -11.69
N ILE A 124 0.74 -15.40 -10.38
CA ILE A 124 1.84 -16.08 -9.67
C ILE A 124 1.20 -17.15 -8.80
N SER A 125 1.69 -18.36 -8.87
CA SER A 125 1.19 -19.50 -8.11
C SER A 125 2.32 -20.34 -7.55
N SER A 126 2.09 -20.92 -6.35
CA SER A 126 3.02 -21.85 -5.70
C SER A 126 2.26 -22.92 -4.92
N ASP A 127 2.83 -24.10 -4.83
CA ASP A 127 2.37 -25.19 -3.94
C ASP A 127 2.79 -24.96 -2.47
N GLN A 128 3.43 -23.83 -2.18
CA GLN A 128 3.83 -23.35 -0.86
C GLN A 128 2.95 -22.19 -0.43
N GLY A 129 1.79 -22.49 0.16
CA GLY A 129 0.88 -21.49 0.71
C GLY A 129 1.09 -21.21 2.20
N GLY A 130 0.50 -20.13 2.70
CA GLY A 130 0.62 -19.75 4.11
C GLY A 130 1.99 -19.23 4.53
N MET A 131 2.90 -19.06 3.59
CA MET A 131 4.28 -18.60 3.77
C MET A 131 4.50 -17.26 3.07
N ASP A 132 5.62 -16.62 3.41
CA ASP A 132 6.13 -15.46 2.69
C ASP A 132 6.63 -15.89 1.31
N ILE A 133 5.98 -15.43 0.25
CA ILE A 133 6.27 -15.86 -1.11
C ILE A 133 7.62 -15.37 -1.61
N GLU A 134 8.11 -14.22 -1.12
CA GLU A 134 9.42 -13.69 -1.43
C GLU A 134 10.53 -14.58 -0.85
N GLU A 135 10.33 -15.13 0.34
CA GLU A 135 11.26 -16.12 0.92
C GLU A 135 11.27 -17.41 0.10
N VAL A 136 10.10 -17.88 -0.33
CA VAL A 136 10.00 -19.05 -1.21
C VAL A 136 10.71 -18.80 -2.54
N ALA A 137 10.51 -17.64 -3.16
CA ALA A 137 11.14 -17.28 -4.42
C ALA A 137 12.68 -17.19 -4.32
N LYS A 138 13.21 -16.76 -3.17
CA LYS A 138 14.66 -16.69 -2.91
C LYS A 138 15.27 -18.07 -2.67
N SER A 139 14.58 -18.92 -1.90
CA SER A 139 15.08 -20.24 -1.52
C SER A 139 14.96 -21.28 -2.62
N ASP A 140 13.83 -21.29 -3.35
CA ASP A 140 13.56 -22.23 -4.45
C ASP A 140 12.70 -21.56 -5.54
N PRO A 141 13.32 -20.84 -6.49
CA PRO A 141 12.60 -20.17 -7.59
C PRO A 141 11.73 -21.13 -8.44
N ASN A 142 12.05 -22.44 -8.48
CA ASN A 142 11.30 -23.43 -9.25
C ASN A 142 9.91 -23.69 -8.67
N LYS A 143 9.68 -23.35 -7.40
CA LYS A 143 8.36 -23.42 -6.75
C LYS A 143 7.42 -22.33 -7.21
N ILE A 144 7.93 -21.30 -7.85
CA ILE A 144 7.13 -20.18 -8.35
C ILE A 144 6.78 -20.41 -9.82
N ASN A 145 5.50 -20.45 -10.11
CA ASN A 145 4.97 -20.50 -11.46
C ASN A 145 4.35 -19.17 -11.83
N THR A 146 4.85 -18.52 -12.88
CA THR A 146 4.34 -17.24 -13.38
C THR A 146 3.73 -17.45 -14.76
N VAL A 147 2.47 -17.07 -14.92
CA VAL A 147 1.74 -17.10 -16.19
C VAL A 147 1.28 -15.70 -16.56
N LYS A 148 1.75 -15.19 -17.70
CA LYS A 148 1.41 -13.85 -18.21
C LYS A 148 0.35 -13.96 -19.28
N ILE A 149 -0.75 -13.22 -19.12
CA ILE A 149 -1.94 -13.28 -19.97
C ILE A 149 -2.18 -11.89 -20.56
N SER A 150 -2.34 -11.82 -21.86
CA SER A 150 -2.81 -10.59 -22.49
C SER A 150 -4.22 -10.27 -22.02
N PHE A 151 -4.53 -8.98 -21.86
CA PHE A 151 -5.86 -8.56 -21.46
C PHE A 151 -6.94 -9.15 -22.37
N LYS A 152 -7.95 -9.77 -21.77
CA LYS A 152 -9.14 -10.34 -22.42
C LYS A 152 -10.34 -10.07 -21.52
N GLU A 153 -11.53 -10.10 -22.06
CA GLU A 153 -12.76 -10.00 -21.27
C GLU A 153 -12.90 -11.17 -20.28
N ASN A 154 -12.54 -12.37 -20.73
CA ASN A 154 -12.57 -13.59 -19.92
C ASN A 154 -11.28 -14.37 -20.08
N ILE A 155 -10.78 -14.98 -19.00
CA ILE A 155 -9.65 -15.89 -19.03
C ILE A 155 -10.09 -17.27 -19.53
N GLU A 156 -9.27 -17.93 -20.33
CA GLU A 156 -9.54 -19.24 -20.91
C GLU A 156 -9.15 -20.38 -19.96
N ASP A 157 -9.79 -21.54 -20.10
CA ASP A 157 -9.48 -22.73 -19.30
C ASP A 157 -8.03 -23.18 -19.44
N GLU A 158 -7.46 -23.07 -20.62
CA GLU A 158 -6.06 -23.40 -20.92
C GLU A 158 -5.08 -22.54 -20.09
N ASP A 159 -5.35 -21.24 -19.97
CA ASP A 159 -4.53 -20.34 -19.15
C ASP A 159 -4.71 -20.67 -17.66
N CYS A 160 -5.93 -20.98 -17.23
CA CYS A 160 -6.19 -21.44 -15.86
C CYS A 160 -5.41 -22.73 -15.53
N LYS A 161 -5.38 -23.72 -16.44
CA LYS A 161 -4.61 -24.95 -16.27
C LYS A 161 -3.12 -24.71 -16.14
N LYS A 162 -2.56 -23.76 -16.93
CA LYS A 162 -1.15 -23.36 -16.81
C LYS A 162 -0.85 -22.75 -15.44
N ILE A 163 -1.77 -21.94 -14.89
CA ILE A 163 -1.61 -21.31 -13.58
C ILE A 163 -1.52 -22.34 -12.46
N ILE A 164 -2.37 -23.38 -12.49
CA ILE A 164 -2.47 -24.37 -11.40
C ILE A 164 -1.62 -25.62 -11.61
N ARG A 165 -0.79 -25.68 -12.64
CA ARG A 165 -0.03 -26.89 -13.01
C ARG A 165 0.83 -27.48 -11.88
N ASN A 166 1.30 -26.63 -10.95
CA ASN A 166 2.12 -27.01 -9.81
C ASN A 166 1.33 -27.40 -8.55
N PHE A 167 -0.02 -27.29 -8.57
CA PHE A 167 -0.85 -27.61 -7.41
C PHE A 167 -1.05 -29.12 -7.21
N ASN A 168 -0.88 -29.92 -8.27
CA ASN A 168 -1.08 -31.37 -8.26
C ASN A 168 -2.46 -31.76 -7.69
N LEU A 169 -3.52 -31.18 -8.25
CA LEU A 169 -4.90 -31.44 -7.90
C LEU A 169 -5.48 -32.60 -8.71
N ASP A 170 -6.46 -33.30 -8.15
CA ASP A 170 -7.30 -34.24 -8.93
C ASP A 170 -8.23 -33.46 -9.90
N ASP A 171 -8.88 -34.19 -10.83
CA ASP A 171 -9.71 -33.58 -11.87
C ASP A 171 -10.85 -32.74 -11.32
N ASN A 172 -11.50 -33.18 -10.22
CA ASN A 172 -12.60 -32.46 -9.60
C ASN A 172 -12.11 -31.16 -8.93
N ALA A 173 -11.01 -31.23 -8.17
CA ALA A 173 -10.38 -30.05 -7.57
C ALA A 173 -9.82 -29.08 -8.63
N ASN A 174 -9.28 -29.60 -9.73
CA ASN A 174 -8.85 -28.79 -10.88
C ASN A 174 -10.02 -27.97 -11.45
N LEU A 175 -11.17 -28.59 -11.72
CA LEU A 175 -12.35 -27.89 -12.22
C LEU A 175 -12.85 -26.80 -11.25
N LYS A 176 -12.82 -27.07 -9.95
CA LYS A 176 -13.16 -26.08 -8.91
C LYS A 176 -12.15 -24.93 -8.88
N CYS A 177 -10.86 -25.24 -9.00
CA CYS A 177 -9.79 -24.23 -9.00
C CYS A 177 -9.86 -23.32 -10.23
N ILE A 178 -10.17 -23.87 -11.41
CA ILE A 178 -10.41 -23.09 -12.63
C ILE A 178 -11.54 -22.08 -12.41
N LYS A 179 -12.64 -22.47 -11.77
CA LYS A 179 -13.73 -21.54 -11.43
C LYS A 179 -13.28 -20.40 -10.51
N ILE A 180 -12.46 -20.72 -9.51
CA ILE A 180 -11.90 -19.71 -8.59
C ILE A 180 -10.99 -18.73 -9.35
N ILE A 181 -10.10 -19.22 -10.23
CA ILE A 181 -9.23 -18.37 -11.05
C ILE A 181 -10.05 -17.43 -11.93
N LYS A 182 -11.10 -17.96 -12.58
CA LYS A 182 -12.02 -17.12 -13.37
C LYS A 182 -12.70 -16.04 -12.54
N SER A 183 -13.12 -16.38 -11.32
CA SER A 183 -13.71 -15.41 -10.39
C SER A 183 -12.70 -14.34 -9.96
N ILE A 184 -11.46 -14.71 -9.65
CA ILE A 184 -10.37 -13.79 -9.32
C ILE A 184 -10.06 -12.89 -10.51
N TYR A 185 -9.91 -13.43 -11.70
CA TYR A 185 -9.66 -12.66 -12.93
C TYR A 185 -10.79 -11.66 -13.20
N LYS A 186 -12.04 -12.10 -13.09
CA LYS A 186 -13.20 -11.22 -13.25
C LYS A 186 -13.24 -10.11 -12.21
N THR A 187 -12.97 -10.44 -10.93
CA THR A 187 -12.84 -9.44 -9.88
C THR A 187 -11.75 -8.43 -10.24
N PHE A 188 -10.56 -8.91 -10.62
CA PHE A 188 -9.41 -8.08 -10.94
C PHE A 188 -9.71 -7.07 -12.04
N VAL A 189 -10.27 -7.54 -13.15
CA VAL A 189 -10.59 -6.67 -14.31
C VAL A 189 -11.77 -5.74 -14.02
N SER A 190 -12.84 -6.25 -13.38
CA SER A 190 -14.07 -5.47 -13.16
C SER A 190 -13.95 -4.40 -12.08
N THR A 191 -12.89 -4.43 -11.28
CA THR A 191 -12.70 -3.49 -10.16
C THR A 191 -11.44 -2.64 -10.32
N ASP A 192 -10.77 -2.69 -11.47
CA ASP A 192 -9.47 -2.07 -11.69
C ASP A 192 -8.48 -2.38 -10.54
N ALA A 193 -8.47 -3.65 -10.08
CA ALA A 193 -7.53 -4.06 -9.04
C ALA A 193 -6.09 -4.05 -9.58
N SER A 194 -5.15 -3.63 -8.77
CA SER A 194 -3.71 -3.69 -9.06
C SER A 194 -3.05 -4.96 -8.54
N LEU A 195 -3.65 -5.56 -7.49
CA LEU A 195 -3.23 -6.82 -6.87
C LEU A 195 -4.45 -7.52 -6.27
N ILE A 196 -4.57 -8.81 -6.52
CA ILE A 196 -5.36 -9.75 -5.71
C ILE A 196 -4.42 -10.86 -5.28
N GLU A 197 -4.25 -11.05 -3.98
CA GLU A 197 -3.41 -12.09 -3.39
C GLU A 197 -4.26 -12.98 -2.49
N ILE A 198 -4.16 -14.27 -2.70
CA ILE A 198 -4.80 -15.31 -1.88
C ILE A 198 -3.70 -16.13 -1.23
N ASN A 199 -3.50 -15.96 0.07
CA ASN A 199 -2.42 -16.64 0.79
C ASN A 199 -2.82 -17.02 2.23
N PRO A 200 -3.35 -18.26 2.42
CA PRO A 200 -3.41 -19.33 1.43
C PRO A 200 -4.73 -19.42 0.64
N LEU A 201 -4.63 -19.93 -0.58
CA LEU A 201 -5.71 -20.66 -1.24
C LEU A 201 -5.63 -22.10 -0.74
N ILE A 202 -6.73 -22.70 -0.32
CA ILE A 202 -6.69 -24.05 0.28
C ILE A 202 -7.48 -25.09 -0.51
N LEU A 203 -6.97 -26.32 -0.47
CA LEU A 203 -7.74 -27.51 -0.72
C LEU A 203 -8.23 -28.05 0.63
N THR A 204 -9.53 -28.21 0.80
CA THR A 204 -10.10 -28.79 2.02
C THR A 204 -10.12 -30.32 1.97
N LYS A 205 -10.31 -30.97 3.14
CA LYS A 205 -10.48 -32.43 3.21
C LYS A 205 -11.72 -32.91 2.46
N GLU A 206 -12.72 -32.04 2.30
CA GLU A 206 -13.94 -32.27 1.53
C GLU A 206 -13.75 -32.01 0.02
N ASN A 207 -12.49 -31.85 -0.42
CA ASN A 207 -12.11 -31.62 -1.81
C ASN A 207 -12.68 -30.32 -2.41
N ASN A 208 -12.81 -29.25 -1.60
CA ASN A 208 -13.20 -27.93 -2.07
C ASN A 208 -11.97 -27.00 -2.15
N ILE A 209 -11.99 -26.07 -3.11
CA ILE A 209 -11.01 -25.00 -3.22
C ILE A 209 -11.62 -23.73 -2.60
N VAL A 210 -10.92 -23.12 -1.63
CA VAL A 210 -11.44 -21.99 -0.84
C VAL A 210 -10.36 -20.91 -0.69
N CYS A 211 -10.73 -19.65 -0.89
CA CYS A 211 -9.88 -18.51 -0.61
C CYS A 211 -9.91 -18.20 0.92
N LEU A 212 -8.89 -18.68 1.65
CA LEU A 212 -8.88 -18.62 3.11
C LEU A 212 -8.42 -17.27 3.66
N ASP A 213 -7.46 -16.64 3.01
CA ASP A 213 -7.05 -15.26 3.28
C ASP A 213 -6.91 -14.51 1.95
N ALA A 214 -7.32 -13.25 1.94
CA ALA A 214 -7.35 -12.45 0.73
C ALA A 214 -6.89 -11.01 1.00
N LYS A 215 -6.03 -10.50 0.12
CA LYS A 215 -5.61 -9.11 0.06
C LYS A 215 -5.95 -8.56 -1.32
N ILE A 216 -6.61 -7.40 -1.36
CA ILE A 216 -6.90 -6.70 -2.61
C ILE A 216 -6.41 -5.27 -2.50
N SER A 217 -5.72 -4.83 -3.55
CA SER A 217 -5.33 -3.45 -3.77
C SER A 217 -5.93 -2.98 -5.09
N PHE A 218 -6.43 -1.76 -5.12
CA PHE A 218 -6.99 -1.13 -6.33
C PHE A 218 -6.03 -0.09 -6.90
N ASP A 219 -6.18 0.20 -8.18
CA ASP A 219 -5.48 1.32 -8.82
C ASP A 219 -6.13 2.64 -8.38
N ASP A 220 -5.37 3.47 -7.68
CA ASP A 220 -5.86 4.78 -7.20
C ASP A 220 -6.27 5.70 -8.36
N ASN A 221 -5.65 5.54 -9.54
CA ASN A 221 -5.99 6.31 -10.73
C ASN A 221 -7.33 5.88 -11.36
N ALA A 222 -7.85 4.71 -11.01
CA ALA A 222 -9.11 4.19 -11.53
C ALA A 222 -10.26 4.25 -10.51
N ILE A 223 -9.97 4.49 -9.23
CA ILE A 223 -10.96 4.40 -8.14
C ILE A 223 -12.18 5.33 -8.34
N PHE A 224 -12.01 6.44 -9.07
CA PHE A 224 -13.11 7.33 -9.39
C PHE A 224 -14.23 6.69 -10.22
N LYS A 225 -13.96 5.57 -10.89
CA LYS A 225 -14.96 4.77 -11.62
C LYS A 225 -15.76 3.86 -10.69
N HIS A 226 -15.29 3.67 -9.45
CA HIS A 226 -15.79 2.70 -8.49
C HIS A 226 -16.15 3.36 -7.16
N PRO A 227 -17.17 4.25 -7.12
CA PRO A 227 -17.54 4.95 -5.89
C PRO A 227 -17.92 3.98 -4.76
N GLU A 228 -18.49 2.81 -5.09
CA GLU A 228 -18.84 1.77 -4.12
C GLU A 228 -17.61 1.12 -3.47
N LEU A 229 -16.46 1.09 -4.15
CA LEU A 229 -15.20 0.60 -3.58
C LEU A 229 -14.55 1.65 -2.68
N LEU A 230 -14.74 2.93 -2.99
CA LEU A 230 -14.22 4.02 -2.17
C LEU A 230 -14.82 4.01 -0.76
N GLU A 231 -16.06 3.54 -0.59
CA GLU A 231 -16.70 3.36 0.71
C GLU A 231 -16.01 2.29 1.59
N LEU A 232 -15.21 1.40 0.98
CA LEU A 232 -14.45 0.38 1.69
C LEU A 232 -13.14 0.90 2.27
N ARG A 233 -12.73 2.13 1.92
CA ARG A 233 -11.47 2.74 2.35
C ARG A 233 -11.44 2.94 3.86
N ASP A 234 -10.34 2.54 4.49
CA ASP A 234 -10.12 2.78 5.91
C ASP A 234 -8.95 3.75 6.11
N LEU A 235 -9.28 5.01 6.33
CA LEU A 235 -8.29 6.07 6.55
C LEU A 235 -7.42 5.84 7.80
N ASN A 236 -7.87 5.02 8.77
CA ASN A 236 -7.06 4.70 9.93
C ASN A 236 -5.87 3.76 9.61
N GLU A 237 -5.92 3.10 8.47
CA GLU A 237 -4.85 2.21 8.00
C GLU A 237 -3.83 2.93 7.12
N GLU A 238 -4.13 4.13 6.66
CA GLU A 238 -3.25 4.95 5.83
C GLU A 238 -2.34 5.85 6.69
N ASP A 239 -1.29 6.39 6.10
CA ASP A 239 -0.45 7.37 6.79
C ASP A 239 -1.21 8.71 6.90
N PRO A 240 -1.33 9.31 8.11
CA PRO A 240 -2.05 10.57 8.28
C PRO A 240 -1.46 11.72 7.43
N THR A 241 -0.16 11.69 7.16
CA THR A 241 0.54 12.71 6.37
C THR A 241 0.18 12.58 4.89
N GLU A 242 0.07 11.33 4.39
CA GLU A 242 -0.39 11.06 3.02
C GLU A 242 -1.85 11.45 2.82
N ILE A 243 -2.70 11.20 3.83
CA ILE A 243 -4.11 11.65 3.82
C ILE A 243 -4.17 13.18 3.77
N GLU A 244 -3.37 13.86 4.58
CA GLU A 244 -3.36 15.34 4.59
C GLU A 244 -2.88 15.90 3.25
N ALA A 245 -1.84 15.30 2.66
CA ALA A 245 -1.32 15.68 1.34
C ALA A 245 -2.38 15.53 0.24
N SER A 246 -3.16 14.46 0.27
CA SER A 246 -4.21 14.23 -0.72
C SER A 246 -5.31 15.28 -0.71
N LYS A 247 -5.62 15.91 0.44
CA LYS A 247 -6.58 17.01 0.53
C LYS A 247 -6.14 18.26 -0.23
N HIS A 248 -4.83 18.41 -0.44
CA HIS A 248 -4.21 19.52 -1.17
C HIS A 248 -3.81 19.13 -2.60
N ASP A 249 -4.26 17.95 -3.07
CA ASP A 249 -3.90 17.44 -4.40
C ASP A 249 -2.37 17.39 -4.59
N LEU A 250 -1.66 16.90 -3.56
CA LEU A 250 -0.22 16.67 -3.53
C LEU A 250 0.07 15.16 -3.61
N ALA A 251 0.95 14.76 -4.50
CA ALA A 251 1.47 13.40 -4.51
C ALA A 251 2.59 13.27 -3.47
N TYR A 252 2.29 12.67 -2.33
CA TYR A 252 3.20 12.50 -1.20
C TYR A 252 3.31 11.04 -0.79
N ILE A 253 4.54 10.59 -0.53
CA ILE A 253 4.83 9.28 0.06
C ILE A 253 5.85 9.50 1.16
N LYS A 254 5.54 9.03 2.37
CA LYS A 254 6.46 9.10 3.50
C LYS A 254 7.58 8.06 3.35
N LEU A 255 8.82 8.46 3.67
CA LEU A 255 10.01 7.61 3.73
C LEU A 255 10.72 7.80 5.09
N ASP A 256 11.77 7.01 5.35
CA ASP A 256 12.43 6.97 6.66
C ASP A 256 13.67 7.87 6.77
N GLY A 257 13.93 8.72 5.79
CA GLY A 257 15.13 9.57 5.75
C GLY A 257 15.04 10.85 6.56
N SER A 258 16.05 11.72 6.38
CA SER A 258 16.22 12.99 7.10
C SER A 258 16.14 14.23 6.23
N ILE A 259 16.12 14.10 4.90
CA ILE A 259 16.03 15.21 3.96
C ILE A 259 14.64 15.26 3.34
N GLY A 260 13.87 16.29 3.68
CA GLY A 260 12.59 16.58 3.04
C GLY A 260 12.77 17.00 1.59
N CYS A 261 11.96 16.46 0.68
CA CYS A 261 12.04 16.76 -0.74
C CYS A 261 10.75 17.43 -1.23
N MET A 262 10.88 18.48 -2.04
CA MET A 262 9.78 19.14 -2.74
C MET A 262 10.18 19.40 -4.19
N VAL A 263 9.44 18.85 -5.14
CA VAL A 263 9.73 18.99 -6.57
C VAL A 263 8.46 19.21 -7.38
N ASN A 264 8.60 19.59 -8.63
CA ASN A 264 7.52 19.64 -9.60
C ASN A 264 7.75 18.62 -10.72
N GLY A 265 7.14 17.46 -10.55
CA GLY A 265 7.21 16.34 -11.49
C GLY A 265 7.83 15.07 -10.89
N ALA A 266 7.13 13.97 -11.03
CA ALA A 266 7.49 12.68 -10.43
C ALA A 266 8.88 12.16 -10.83
N GLY A 267 9.26 12.30 -12.10
CA GLY A 267 10.60 11.93 -12.59
C GLY A 267 11.70 12.75 -11.92
N LEU A 268 11.47 14.06 -11.74
CA LEU A 268 12.41 14.94 -11.04
C LEU A 268 12.50 14.59 -9.55
N ALA A 269 11.37 14.16 -8.93
CA ALA A 269 11.35 13.70 -7.55
C ALA A 269 12.23 12.46 -7.37
N MET A 270 12.07 11.45 -8.23
CA MET A 270 12.92 10.24 -8.18
C MET A 270 14.39 10.57 -8.36
N ALA A 271 14.75 11.38 -9.36
CA ALA A 271 16.13 11.81 -9.57
C ALA A 271 16.70 12.60 -8.38
N THR A 272 15.88 13.41 -7.71
CA THR A 272 16.28 14.16 -6.51
C THR A 272 16.54 13.21 -5.34
N MET A 273 15.70 12.21 -5.13
CA MET A 273 15.90 11.20 -4.09
C MET A 273 17.16 10.36 -4.36
N ASP A 274 17.37 9.94 -5.60
CA ASP A 274 18.55 9.14 -5.99
C ASP A 274 19.86 9.92 -5.75
N ILE A 275 19.91 11.19 -6.11
CA ILE A 275 21.12 12.00 -5.91
C ILE A 275 21.41 12.26 -4.41
N ILE A 276 20.38 12.40 -3.57
CA ILE A 276 20.53 12.49 -2.11
C ILE A 276 21.19 11.20 -1.58
N LYS A 277 20.68 10.02 -2.02
CA LYS A 277 21.24 8.72 -1.64
C LYS A 277 22.68 8.56 -2.11
N LEU A 278 22.98 8.99 -3.34
CA LEU A 278 24.34 8.94 -3.88
C LEU A 278 25.34 9.78 -3.03
N HIS A 279 24.86 10.80 -2.35
CA HIS A 279 25.66 11.61 -1.43
C HIS A 279 25.62 11.15 0.04
N GLY A 280 25.06 9.96 0.32
CA GLY A 280 25.15 9.29 1.62
C GLY A 280 24.06 9.64 2.63
N GLN A 281 23.00 10.32 2.19
CA GLN A 281 21.84 10.62 3.04
C GLN A 281 20.57 9.99 2.46
N GLU A 282 19.51 9.89 3.28
CA GLU A 282 18.23 9.30 2.88
C GLU A 282 17.13 10.36 2.77
N PRO A 283 16.29 10.32 1.69
CA PRO A 283 15.15 11.20 1.55
C PRO A 283 14.05 10.83 2.57
N ALA A 284 13.43 11.83 3.18
CA ALA A 284 12.35 11.65 4.14
C ALA A 284 10.99 11.47 3.48
N ASN A 285 10.86 11.87 2.21
CA ASN A 285 9.61 11.76 1.46
C ASN A 285 9.84 11.86 -0.05
N PHE A 286 8.91 11.28 -0.80
CA PHE A 286 8.59 11.72 -2.15
C PHE A 286 7.53 12.82 -2.06
N LEU A 287 7.69 13.95 -2.77
CA LEU A 287 6.64 14.95 -2.90
C LEU A 287 6.72 15.65 -4.25
N ASP A 288 5.65 15.52 -5.01
CA ASP A 288 5.45 16.23 -6.28
C ASP A 288 4.29 17.22 -6.13
N VAL A 289 4.60 18.52 -6.24
CA VAL A 289 3.60 19.59 -6.18
C VAL A 289 2.86 19.79 -7.52
N GLY A 290 3.28 19.07 -8.56
CA GLY A 290 2.71 19.17 -9.91
C GLY A 290 3.15 20.40 -10.69
N GLY A 291 2.78 20.42 -11.97
CA GLY A 291 3.16 21.50 -12.91
C GLY A 291 2.41 22.82 -12.74
N GLY A 292 1.40 22.87 -11.87
CA GLY A 292 0.57 24.07 -11.62
C GLY A 292 0.50 24.45 -10.14
N ALA A 293 1.58 24.24 -9.35
CA ALA A 293 1.56 24.48 -7.92
C ALA A 293 1.27 25.95 -7.60
N SER A 294 0.14 26.18 -6.90
CA SER A 294 -0.18 27.47 -6.33
C SER A 294 0.64 27.72 -5.06
N LYS A 295 0.63 28.97 -4.58
CA LYS A 295 1.22 29.34 -3.31
C LYS A 295 0.68 28.49 -2.15
N GLU A 296 -0.62 28.22 -2.14
CA GLU A 296 -1.31 27.42 -1.12
C GLU A 296 -0.82 25.98 -1.12
N LYS A 297 -0.62 25.37 -2.30
CA LYS A 297 -0.03 24.03 -2.43
C LYS A 297 1.40 23.98 -1.89
N VAL A 298 2.22 24.99 -2.18
CA VAL A 298 3.59 25.09 -1.67
C VAL A 298 3.58 25.22 -0.14
N ALA A 299 2.71 26.06 0.42
CA ALA A 299 2.59 26.23 1.87
C ALA A 299 2.12 24.94 2.57
N ALA A 300 1.15 24.23 1.97
CA ALA A 300 0.71 22.94 2.46
C ALA A 300 1.84 21.89 2.42
N ALA A 301 2.58 21.83 1.32
CA ALA A 301 3.74 20.95 1.16
C ALA A 301 4.81 21.20 2.25
N PHE A 302 5.15 22.44 2.55
CA PHE A 302 6.05 22.78 3.65
C PHE A 302 5.54 22.30 5.01
N LYS A 303 4.26 22.56 5.32
CA LYS A 303 3.66 22.12 6.60
C LYS A 303 3.71 20.59 6.74
N ILE A 304 3.43 19.88 5.65
CA ILE A 304 3.48 18.43 5.61
C ILE A 304 4.90 17.91 5.85
N ILE A 305 5.91 18.43 5.13
CA ILE A 305 7.30 18.02 5.32
C ILE A 305 7.76 18.33 6.76
N LEU A 306 7.46 19.51 7.29
CA LEU A 306 7.86 19.92 8.63
C LEU A 306 7.13 19.21 9.77
N SER A 307 6.02 18.53 9.48
CA SER A 307 5.32 17.69 10.45
C SER A 307 6.09 16.42 10.80
N ASP A 308 6.99 15.98 9.94
CA ASP A 308 7.89 14.86 10.22
C ASP A 308 9.09 15.32 11.04
N LYS A 309 9.17 14.84 12.27
CA LYS A 309 10.25 15.18 13.23
C LYS A 309 11.64 14.66 12.81
N ASN A 310 11.70 13.72 11.87
CA ASN A 310 12.95 13.20 11.36
C ASN A 310 13.61 14.13 10.35
N VAL A 311 12.85 15.07 9.78
CA VAL A 311 13.36 16.00 8.77
C VAL A 311 14.30 17.02 9.42
N LYS A 312 15.56 17.00 8.98
CA LYS A 312 16.64 17.89 9.44
C LYS A 312 16.98 18.97 8.44
N GLY A 313 16.54 18.85 7.20
CA GLY A 313 16.74 19.85 6.14
C GLY A 313 15.81 19.58 4.96
N ILE A 314 15.57 20.59 4.14
CA ILE A 314 14.65 20.51 2.99
C ILE A 314 15.41 20.84 1.71
N LEU A 315 15.27 20.00 0.70
CA LEU A 315 15.70 20.24 -0.67
C LEU A 315 14.50 20.50 -1.57
N ILE A 316 14.43 21.73 -2.12
CA ILE A 316 13.48 22.09 -3.16
C ILE A 316 14.19 22.05 -4.50
N ASN A 317 13.69 21.26 -5.44
CA ASN A 317 14.24 21.14 -6.78
C ASN A 317 13.15 21.36 -7.82
N ILE A 318 13.16 22.52 -8.47
CA ILE A 318 12.14 22.95 -9.40
C ILE A 318 12.72 23.11 -10.79
N PHE A 319 12.01 22.54 -11.76
CA PHE A 319 12.24 22.80 -13.17
C PHE A 319 11.04 23.58 -13.76
N GLY A 320 11.21 24.88 -13.98
CA GLY A 320 10.19 25.73 -14.56
C GLY A 320 10.02 25.45 -16.07
N GLY A 321 8.84 24.98 -16.40
CA GLY A 321 8.36 24.87 -17.78
C GLY A 321 7.17 25.83 -17.97
N ILE A 322 5.96 25.29 -17.95
CA ILE A 322 4.71 26.06 -17.90
C ILE A 322 4.67 26.89 -16.61
N MET A 323 5.13 26.31 -15.50
CA MET A 323 5.28 27.02 -14.23
C MET A 323 6.54 27.89 -14.25
N ARG A 324 6.42 29.14 -13.81
CA ARG A 324 7.51 30.11 -13.74
C ARG A 324 8.21 30.04 -12.40
N CYS A 325 9.54 30.03 -12.42
CA CYS A 325 10.36 29.98 -11.21
C CYS A 325 10.23 31.21 -10.31
N ASP A 326 9.96 32.41 -10.84
CA ASP A 326 9.73 33.62 -10.08
C ASP A 326 8.46 33.53 -9.22
N VAL A 327 7.37 32.99 -9.78
CA VAL A 327 6.09 32.76 -9.05
C VAL A 327 6.29 31.77 -7.92
N LEU A 328 7.00 30.67 -8.21
CA LEU A 328 7.32 29.65 -7.22
C LEU A 328 8.23 30.17 -6.11
N ALA A 329 9.25 30.95 -6.47
CA ALA A 329 10.16 31.56 -5.49
C ALA A 329 9.39 32.45 -4.50
N GLN A 330 8.42 33.25 -4.97
CA GLN A 330 7.55 34.02 -4.10
C GLN A 330 6.74 33.13 -3.16
N GLY A 331 6.12 32.07 -3.68
CA GLY A 331 5.37 31.09 -2.87
C GLY A 331 6.25 30.41 -1.82
N ILE A 332 7.48 30.01 -2.18
CA ILE A 332 8.46 29.42 -1.26
C ILE A 332 8.81 30.39 -0.14
N VAL A 333 9.13 31.68 -0.47
CA VAL A 333 9.49 32.70 0.51
C VAL A 333 8.35 32.99 1.48
N GLU A 334 7.13 33.11 0.97
CA GLU A 334 5.95 33.36 1.79
C GLU A 334 5.63 32.19 2.70
N ALA A 335 5.61 30.96 2.15
CA ALA A 335 5.37 29.75 2.91
C ALA A 335 6.46 29.52 3.97
N ALA A 336 7.74 29.81 3.66
CA ALA A 336 8.84 29.71 4.59
C ALA A 336 8.70 30.71 5.76
N LYS A 337 8.21 31.94 5.49
CA LYS A 337 7.92 32.93 6.51
C LYS A 337 6.75 32.53 7.40
N GLU A 338 5.66 32.05 6.81
CA GLU A 338 4.46 31.59 7.54
C GLU A 338 4.77 30.42 8.46
N THR A 339 5.54 29.44 7.99
CA THR A 339 5.89 28.22 8.75
C THR A 339 7.05 28.41 9.71
N LYS A 340 7.72 29.60 9.70
CA LYS A 340 8.89 29.89 10.53
C LYS A 340 9.96 28.83 10.47
N ILE A 341 10.35 28.44 9.25
CA ILE A 341 11.33 27.38 9.02
C ILE A 341 12.63 27.70 9.75
N ASN A 342 13.09 26.77 10.59
CA ASN A 342 14.32 26.90 11.39
C ASN A 342 15.38 25.82 11.01
N ILE A 343 15.09 25.00 10.00
CA ILE A 343 16.01 24.00 9.45
C ILE A 343 16.61 24.47 8.12
N PRO A 344 17.75 23.94 7.68
CA PRO A 344 18.37 24.29 6.40
C PRO A 344 17.41 24.10 5.22
N LEU A 345 17.35 25.09 4.35
CA LEU A 345 16.56 25.09 3.12
C LEU A 345 17.47 25.33 1.92
N VAL A 346 17.64 24.32 1.08
CA VAL A 346 18.37 24.41 -0.18
C VAL A 346 17.38 24.44 -1.33
N VAL A 347 17.53 25.40 -2.24
CA VAL A 347 16.61 25.58 -3.38
C VAL A 347 17.39 25.61 -4.69
N ARG A 348 17.03 24.75 -5.60
CA ARG A 348 17.48 24.77 -7.00
C ARG A 348 16.30 25.13 -7.90
N LEU A 349 16.48 26.21 -8.66
CA LEU A 349 15.55 26.64 -9.69
C LEU A 349 16.21 26.56 -11.07
N ALA A 350 15.56 25.94 -12.05
CA ALA A 350 15.98 25.92 -13.43
C ALA A 350 14.77 26.12 -14.36
N GLY A 351 15.02 26.55 -15.59
CA GLY A 351 13.98 26.79 -16.60
C GLY A 351 13.47 28.23 -16.59
N THR A 352 12.18 28.41 -16.91
CA THR A 352 11.57 29.72 -17.15
C THR A 352 11.67 30.63 -15.91
N ASN A 353 12.24 31.84 -16.10
CA ASN A 353 12.45 32.87 -15.08
C ASN A 353 13.27 32.39 -13.85
N SER A 354 14.22 31.47 -14.07
CA SER A 354 15.05 30.94 -12.97
C SER A 354 15.98 31.99 -12.37
N LYS A 355 16.45 32.96 -13.16
CA LYS A 355 17.30 34.08 -12.68
C LYS A 355 16.52 35.01 -11.76
N GLU A 356 15.31 35.37 -12.16
CA GLU A 356 14.38 36.19 -11.37
C GLU A 356 13.97 35.49 -10.09
N GLY A 357 13.65 34.19 -10.19
CA GLY A 357 13.32 33.36 -9.02
C GLY A 357 14.47 33.27 -8.03
N LYS A 358 15.70 33.05 -8.51
CA LYS A 358 16.90 33.10 -7.66
C LYS A 358 17.08 34.44 -6.95
N LYS A 359 16.91 35.55 -7.67
CA LYS A 359 17.00 36.90 -7.08
C LYS A 359 15.96 37.07 -5.96
N ILE A 360 14.71 36.63 -6.15
CA ILE A 360 13.67 36.66 -5.12
C ILE A 360 14.10 35.91 -3.86
N LEU A 361 14.69 34.72 -4.03
CA LEU A 361 15.16 33.91 -2.91
C LEU A 361 16.32 34.61 -2.17
N ASP A 362 17.31 35.11 -2.90
CA ASP A 362 18.51 35.76 -2.34
C ASP A 362 18.14 37.10 -1.59
N GLU A 363 17.14 37.84 -2.07
CA GLU A 363 16.64 39.10 -1.48
C GLU A 363 15.59 38.90 -0.38
N SER A 364 15.15 37.65 -0.11
CA SER A 364 14.06 37.33 0.82
C SER A 364 14.34 37.62 2.29
N GLY A 365 15.61 37.78 2.68
CA GLY A 365 16.05 37.86 4.05
C GLY A 365 16.00 36.56 4.85
N LEU A 366 15.66 35.44 4.20
CA LEU A 366 15.64 34.09 4.78
C LEU A 366 16.99 33.39 4.57
N LYS A 367 17.32 32.45 5.45
CA LYS A 367 18.50 31.58 5.29
C LYS A 367 18.27 30.49 4.23
N ILE A 368 18.07 30.92 2.97
CA ILE A 368 17.89 29.98 1.83
C ILE A 368 19.23 29.87 1.11
N ILE A 369 19.61 28.62 0.85
CA ILE A 369 20.85 28.30 0.12
C ILE A 369 20.49 28.02 -1.34
N SER A 370 20.83 28.91 -2.25
CA SER A 370 20.62 28.69 -3.68
C SER A 370 21.64 27.72 -4.24
N ALA A 371 21.17 26.80 -5.13
CA ALA A 371 22.02 25.84 -5.82
C ALA A 371 22.01 26.04 -7.34
N SER A 372 23.15 25.74 -7.99
CA SER A 372 23.34 25.93 -9.42
C SER A 372 22.75 24.79 -10.25
N ASP A 373 22.89 23.55 -9.76
CA ASP A 373 22.43 22.33 -10.39
C ASP A 373 22.00 21.31 -9.35
N LEU A 374 21.53 20.14 -9.79
CA LEU A 374 21.01 19.10 -8.89
C LEU A 374 22.09 18.47 -8.01
N GLY A 375 23.29 18.27 -8.55
CA GLY A 375 24.44 17.74 -7.79
C GLY A 375 24.92 18.71 -6.71
N ASP A 376 25.01 20.03 -7.05
CA ASP A 376 25.34 21.10 -6.10
C ASP A 376 24.27 21.19 -5.00
N ALA A 377 23.00 21.08 -5.36
CA ALA A 377 21.90 21.08 -4.41
C ALA A 377 21.98 19.94 -3.40
N ALA A 378 22.23 18.72 -3.89
CA ALA A 378 22.38 17.54 -3.03
C ALA A 378 23.59 17.68 -2.09
N LYS A 379 24.76 18.09 -2.60
CA LYS A 379 25.96 18.33 -1.78
C LYS A 379 25.72 19.35 -0.68
N LYS A 380 25.03 20.44 -1.02
CA LYS A 380 24.73 21.53 -0.07
C LYS A 380 23.80 21.05 1.04
N ILE A 381 22.71 20.36 0.71
CA ILE A 381 21.76 19.93 1.74
C ILE A 381 22.35 18.83 2.62
N VAL A 382 23.08 17.87 2.04
CA VAL A 382 23.76 16.80 2.80
C VAL A 382 24.71 17.41 3.81
N LYS A 383 25.58 18.34 3.40
CA LYS A 383 26.51 19.04 4.28
C LYS A 383 25.83 19.82 5.42
N GLN A 384 24.57 20.23 5.26
CA GLN A 384 23.84 20.98 6.29
C GLN A 384 23.18 20.07 7.33
N VAL A 385 23.00 18.79 7.03
CA VAL A 385 22.31 17.81 7.91
C VAL A 385 23.25 16.79 8.54
N GLU A 386 24.52 16.74 8.10
CA GLU A 386 25.60 16.02 8.77
C GLU A 386 25.91 16.69 10.13
#